data_ca84a9e88c5054876c08979df907ed9a
#
_entry.id   ca84a9e88c5054876c08979df907ed9a
#
_cell.length_a   1.000
_cell.length_b   1.000
_cell.length_c   1.000
_cell.angle_alpha   90.00
_cell.angle_beta   90.00
_cell.angle_gamma   90.00
#
_symmetry.space_group_name_H-M   'P 1'
#
loop_
_entity.id
_entity.type
_entity.pdbx_description
1 polymer ?
#
loop_
_entity_poly.entity_id
_entity_poly.type
_entity_poly.pdbx_seq_one_letter_code
_entity_poly.pdbx_strand_id
1 'polypeptide(L)'
;MGSRIDPKKFNSSLIHEKCLEIFEKKQWVPFFEKFDGYNEKASWEFAHSFDGERATIGKFTFRLSEYILAQMIGLPQQGERFFKIKQFEEKAWVPFLCRSRESSVKWKKGVPRSWLIHPWDEVAYIIQKFLTCEGRFSIIYLYHIKLMQHLNGDCEINIPYF
;
A
#
# COMPACT_ATOMS: atom_id res chain seq x y z
N MET A 1 27.74 -11.69 5.50
CA MET A 1 27.08 -10.61 6.29
C MET A 1 26.20 -9.79 5.34
N GLY A 2 24.90 -9.99 5.38
CA GLY A 2 23.96 -9.24 4.55
C GLY A 2 23.89 -7.80 5.06
N SER A 3 24.12 -6.83 4.16
CA SER A 3 23.89 -5.43 4.48
C SER A 3 22.41 -5.25 4.87
N ARG A 4 22.16 -4.85 6.10
CA ARG A 4 20.85 -4.33 6.50
C ARG A 4 20.62 -3.06 5.68
N ILE A 5 19.81 -3.17 4.64
CA ILE A 5 19.16 -1.98 4.11
C ILE A 5 18.09 -1.64 5.13
N ASP A 6 18.41 -0.68 5.98
CA ASP A 6 17.48 -0.19 6.99
C ASP A 6 16.35 0.57 6.26
N PRO A 7 15.17 -0.03 6.05
CA PRO A 7 14.05 0.74 5.56
C PRO A 7 13.79 1.75 6.66
N LYS A 8 13.81 3.03 6.34
CA LYS A 8 13.50 4.07 7.32
C LYS A 8 12.18 3.68 7.99
N LYS A 9 12.26 3.34 9.25
CA LYS A 9 11.15 2.95 10.09
C LYS A 9 10.03 3.99 9.97
N PHE A 10 8.80 3.53 9.85
CA PHE A 10 7.65 4.43 9.91
C PHE A 10 7.69 5.19 11.24
N ASN A 11 7.66 6.50 11.16
CA ASN A 11 7.66 7.37 12.33
C ASN A 11 6.51 8.36 12.22
N SER A 12 5.45 8.10 12.98
CA SER A 12 4.24 8.92 12.99
C SER A 12 4.52 10.39 13.35
N SER A 13 5.54 10.68 14.16
CA SER A 13 5.89 12.05 14.55
C SER A 13 6.45 12.90 13.40
N LEU A 14 6.86 12.28 12.29
CA LEU A 14 7.40 12.95 11.10
C LEU A 14 6.36 13.14 10.00
N ILE A 15 5.13 12.67 10.23
CA ILE A 15 4.04 12.69 9.25
C ILE A 15 3.13 13.88 9.56
N HIS A 16 2.70 14.57 8.51
CA HIS A 16 1.77 15.67 8.65
C HIS A 16 0.45 15.22 9.31
N GLU A 17 -0.08 15.98 10.24
CA GLU A 17 -1.25 15.66 11.05
C GLU A 17 -2.44 15.17 10.21
N LYS A 18 -2.80 15.89 9.15
CA LYS A 18 -3.90 15.50 8.24
C LYS A 18 -3.68 14.16 7.54
N CYS A 19 -2.45 13.83 7.22
CA CYS A 19 -2.09 12.56 6.63
C CYS A 19 -2.21 11.43 7.67
N LEU A 20 -1.74 11.69 8.88
CA LEU A 20 -1.81 10.74 9.98
C LEU A 20 -3.27 10.39 10.32
N GLU A 21 -4.15 11.39 10.43
CA GLU A 21 -5.59 11.21 10.69
C GLU A 21 -6.26 10.28 9.67
N ILE A 22 -5.87 10.35 8.40
CA ILE A 22 -6.41 9.48 7.34
C ILE A 22 -6.09 8.01 7.64
N PHE A 23 -4.85 7.72 8.02
CA PHE A 23 -4.42 6.36 8.36
C PHE A 23 -5.00 5.88 9.69
N GLU A 24 -5.13 6.75 10.68
CA GLU A 24 -5.72 6.43 11.98
C GLU A 24 -7.18 5.99 11.87
N LYS A 25 -7.98 6.66 11.04
CA LYS A 25 -9.39 6.29 10.77
C LYS A 25 -9.56 4.86 10.27
N LYS A 26 -8.57 4.32 9.56
CA LYS A 26 -8.57 2.95 9.04
C LYS A 26 -7.69 2.00 9.86
N GLN A 27 -7.15 2.44 10.99
CA GLN A 27 -6.28 1.66 11.87
C GLN A 27 -5.00 1.16 11.19
N TRP A 28 -4.47 1.91 10.22
CA TRP A 28 -3.27 1.54 9.49
C TRP A 28 -1.98 1.96 10.20
N VAL A 29 -2.03 2.90 11.13
CA VAL A 29 -0.84 3.35 11.87
C VAL A 29 -0.18 2.19 12.61
N PRO A 30 -0.89 1.37 13.42
CA PRO A 30 -0.29 0.21 14.06
C PRO A 30 0.27 -0.82 13.07
N PHE A 31 -0.32 -0.93 11.87
CA PHE A 31 0.21 -1.77 10.80
C PHE A 31 1.55 -1.27 10.30
N PHE A 32 1.68 0.01 9.97
CA PHE A 32 2.96 0.58 9.53
C PHE A 32 4.04 0.53 10.62
N GLU A 33 3.69 0.70 11.88
CA GLU A 33 4.62 0.65 13.01
C GLU A 33 5.22 -0.75 13.25
N LYS A 34 4.57 -1.80 12.73
CA LYS A 34 5.12 -3.16 12.77
C LYS A 34 6.31 -3.38 11.84
N PHE A 35 6.50 -2.54 10.83
CA PHE A 35 7.62 -2.62 9.91
C PHE A 35 8.91 -2.13 10.59
N ASP A 36 9.71 -3.07 11.05
CA ASP A 36 11.02 -2.82 11.70
C ASP A 36 12.18 -3.38 10.88
N GLY A 37 12.09 -3.21 9.57
CA GLY A 37 13.07 -3.75 8.63
C GLY A 37 12.69 -5.12 8.07
N TYR A 38 13.59 -5.69 7.29
CA TYR A 38 13.41 -7.03 6.71
C TYR A 38 14.71 -7.83 6.74
N ASN A 39 14.58 -9.14 6.71
CA ASN A 39 15.70 -10.05 6.57
C ASN A 39 15.85 -10.40 5.09
N GLU A 40 16.94 -9.94 4.46
CA GLU A 40 17.19 -10.12 3.04
C GLU A 40 17.17 -11.59 2.62
N LYS A 41 17.82 -12.46 3.38
CA LYS A 41 17.86 -13.90 3.12
C LYS A 41 16.46 -14.52 3.19
N ALA A 42 15.70 -14.23 4.24
CA ALA A 42 14.34 -14.74 4.39
C ALA A 42 13.41 -14.22 3.29
N SER A 43 13.55 -12.95 2.90
CA SER A 43 12.78 -12.36 1.79
C SER A 43 13.11 -13.02 0.46
N TRP A 44 14.38 -13.31 0.21
CA TRP A 44 14.82 -14.01 -0.99
C TRP A 44 14.28 -15.45 -1.02
N GLU A 45 14.44 -16.20 0.07
CA GLU A 45 13.92 -17.59 0.19
C GLU A 45 12.39 -17.62 0.01
N PHE A 46 11.68 -16.66 0.61
CA PHE A 46 10.24 -16.50 0.42
C PHE A 46 9.90 -16.29 -1.06
N ALA A 47 10.50 -15.29 -1.72
CA ALA A 47 10.20 -14.94 -3.10
C ALA A 47 10.45 -16.09 -4.08
N HIS A 48 11.48 -16.91 -3.83
CA HIS A 48 11.83 -18.03 -4.69
C HIS A 48 11.01 -19.30 -4.42
N SER A 49 10.50 -19.47 -3.22
CA SER A 49 9.74 -20.66 -2.84
C SER A 49 8.21 -20.46 -2.88
N PHE A 50 7.74 -19.20 -2.97
CA PHE A 50 6.32 -18.91 -2.93
C PHE A 50 5.62 -19.35 -4.21
N ASP A 51 4.69 -20.28 -4.10
CA ASP A 51 3.90 -20.86 -5.19
C ASP A 51 2.50 -20.23 -5.36
N GLY A 52 2.20 -19.17 -4.62
CA GLY A 52 0.88 -18.53 -4.54
C GLY A 52 0.08 -18.94 -3.30
N GLU A 53 0.51 -19.95 -2.59
CA GLU A 53 -0.15 -20.45 -1.38
C GLU A 53 0.85 -20.80 -0.27
N ARG A 54 2.00 -21.36 -0.62
CA ARG A 54 3.02 -21.85 0.32
C ARG A 54 4.35 -21.19 0.08
N ALA A 55 5.10 -21.00 1.15
CA ALA A 55 6.47 -20.54 1.08
C ALA A 55 7.34 -21.33 2.06
N THR A 56 8.63 -21.43 1.76
CA THR A 56 9.63 -22.06 2.60
C THR A 56 10.72 -21.06 2.95
N ILE A 57 10.99 -20.90 4.25
CA ILE A 57 12.09 -20.08 4.76
C ILE A 57 12.93 -20.97 5.68
N GLY A 58 14.19 -21.17 5.30
CA GLY A 58 15.06 -22.11 6.00
C GLY A 58 14.50 -23.53 5.97
N LYS A 59 14.14 -24.07 7.12
CA LYS A 59 13.57 -25.42 7.27
C LYS A 59 12.04 -25.40 7.44
N PHE A 60 11.42 -24.23 7.45
CA PHE A 60 10.00 -24.08 7.75
C PHE A 60 9.22 -23.81 6.46
N THR A 61 8.25 -24.68 6.19
CA THR A 61 7.24 -24.47 5.15
C THR A 61 5.93 -24.07 5.81
N PHE A 62 5.34 -22.98 5.34
CA PHE A 62 4.08 -22.46 5.87
C PHE A 62 3.15 -22.06 4.73
N ARG A 63 1.85 -22.10 5.02
CA ARG A 63 0.81 -21.67 4.09
C ARG A 63 0.42 -20.22 4.38
N LEU A 64 0.35 -19.40 3.34
CA LEU A 64 -0.19 -18.05 3.40
C LEU A 64 -1.64 -18.06 2.93
N SER A 65 -2.52 -17.46 3.71
CA SER A 65 -3.91 -17.19 3.35
C SER A 65 -4.27 -15.77 3.73
N GLU A 66 -5.35 -15.24 3.15
CA GLU A 66 -5.89 -13.93 3.54
C GLU A 66 -6.11 -13.83 5.05
N TYR A 67 -6.60 -14.92 5.67
CA TYR A 67 -6.82 -14.97 7.11
C TYR A 67 -5.52 -14.84 7.90
N ILE A 68 -4.49 -15.59 7.54
CA ILE A 68 -3.18 -15.53 8.21
C ILE A 68 -2.57 -14.13 8.04
N LEU A 69 -2.63 -13.57 6.83
CA LEU A 69 -2.15 -12.21 6.58
C LEU A 69 -2.93 -11.18 7.41
N ALA A 70 -4.25 -11.27 7.46
CA ALA A 70 -5.07 -10.38 8.29
C ALA A 70 -4.66 -10.41 9.76
N GLN A 71 -4.39 -11.60 10.31
CA GLN A 71 -3.89 -11.76 11.68
C GLN A 71 -2.49 -11.16 11.86
N MET A 72 -1.60 -11.37 10.91
CA MET A 72 -0.22 -10.85 10.99
C MET A 72 -0.15 -9.34 10.90
N ILE A 73 -0.88 -8.73 9.96
CA ILE A 73 -0.85 -7.28 9.72
C ILE A 73 -1.80 -6.51 10.62
N GLY A 74 -2.81 -7.18 11.20
CA GLY A 74 -3.81 -6.55 12.07
C GLY A 74 -4.85 -5.71 11.32
N LEU A 75 -5.02 -5.95 10.01
CA LEU A 75 -6.05 -5.28 9.20
C LEU A 75 -7.19 -6.26 8.91
N PRO A 76 -8.45 -5.76 8.87
CA PRO A 76 -9.60 -6.61 8.68
C PRO A 76 -9.64 -7.25 7.30
N GLN A 77 -10.11 -8.50 7.25
CA GLN A 77 -10.38 -9.23 6.01
C GLN A 77 -11.80 -8.88 5.52
N GLN A 78 -12.01 -7.63 5.16
CA GLN A 78 -13.29 -7.07 4.75
C GLN A 78 -13.14 -6.27 3.46
N GLY A 79 -14.23 -6.16 2.70
CA GLY A 79 -14.27 -5.38 1.48
C GLY A 79 -14.01 -6.16 0.20
N GLU A 80 -13.96 -5.44 -0.90
CA GLU A 80 -13.78 -6.01 -2.23
C GLU A 80 -12.35 -6.52 -2.45
N ARG A 81 -12.24 -7.63 -3.17
CA ARG A 81 -10.94 -8.10 -3.66
C ARG A 81 -10.51 -7.24 -4.84
N PHE A 82 -9.39 -6.57 -4.69
CA PHE A 82 -8.88 -5.57 -5.63
C PHE A 82 -8.86 -6.04 -7.10
N PHE A 83 -8.43 -7.27 -7.36
CA PHE A 83 -8.32 -7.80 -8.72
C PHE A 83 -9.66 -8.08 -9.44
N LYS A 84 -10.77 -8.01 -8.73
CA LYS A 84 -12.11 -8.17 -9.31
C LYS A 84 -12.75 -6.86 -9.76
N ILE A 85 -12.09 -5.73 -9.56
CA ILE A 85 -12.60 -4.42 -9.99
C ILE A 85 -12.51 -4.34 -11.52
N LYS A 86 -13.64 -4.57 -12.16
CA LYS A 86 -13.75 -4.66 -13.63
C LYS A 86 -13.82 -3.30 -14.33
N GLN A 87 -14.25 -2.25 -13.64
CA GLN A 87 -14.40 -0.91 -14.20
C GLN A 87 -13.85 0.12 -13.23
N PHE A 88 -13.09 1.02 -13.78
CA PHE A 88 -12.58 2.17 -13.08
C PHE A 88 -13.24 3.42 -13.64
N GLU A 89 -13.89 4.17 -12.78
CA GLU A 89 -14.51 5.44 -13.15
C GLU A 89 -13.45 6.55 -13.16
N GLU A 90 -13.31 7.23 -14.30
CA GLU A 90 -12.40 8.37 -14.43
C GLU A 90 -12.62 9.43 -13.35
N LYS A 91 -13.86 9.66 -12.96
CA LYS A 91 -14.25 10.62 -11.92
C LYS A 91 -13.67 10.30 -10.52
N ALA A 92 -13.26 9.06 -10.29
CA ALA A 92 -12.72 8.63 -9.00
C ALA A 92 -11.38 9.30 -8.63
N TRP A 93 -10.68 9.88 -9.59
CA TRP A 93 -9.44 10.61 -9.38
C TRP A 93 -9.63 12.05 -8.91
N VAL A 94 -10.74 12.64 -9.32
CA VAL A 94 -10.98 14.08 -9.16
C VAL A 94 -10.78 14.56 -7.72
N PRO A 95 -11.22 13.85 -6.68
CA PRO A 95 -11.01 14.29 -5.30
C PRO A 95 -9.55 14.41 -4.86
N PHE A 96 -8.64 13.74 -5.56
CA PHE A 96 -7.23 13.64 -5.17
C PHE A 96 -6.29 14.52 -6.01
N LEU A 97 -6.77 15.05 -7.15
CA LEU A 97 -5.95 15.80 -8.09
C LEU A 97 -6.10 17.31 -7.94
N CYS A 98 -5.03 18.04 -8.23
CA CYS A 98 -5.13 19.46 -8.47
C CYS A 98 -6.06 19.73 -9.65
N ARG A 99 -7.03 20.64 -9.53
CA ARG A 99 -8.02 20.98 -10.57
C ARG A 99 -7.41 21.30 -11.94
N SER A 100 -6.24 21.94 -11.95
CA SER A 100 -5.51 22.26 -13.18
C SER A 100 -4.99 21.04 -13.96
N ARG A 101 -5.06 19.84 -13.38
CA ARG A 101 -4.51 18.60 -13.95
C ARG A 101 -5.58 17.56 -14.32
N GLU A 102 -6.83 17.79 -13.95
CA GLU A 102 -7.92 16.82 -14.14
C GLU A 102 -8.10 16.40 -15.60
N SER A 103 -7.97 17.34 -16.55
CA SER A 103 -8.10 17.08 -17.99
C SER A 103 -6.88 16.42 -18.64
N SER A 104 -5.76 16.34 -17.93
CA SER A 104 -4.47 15.86 -18.47
C SER A 104 -4.19 14.39 -18.13
N VAL A 105 -5.05 13.73 -17.38
CA VAL A 105 -4.85 12.36 -16.90
C VAL A 105 -4.94 11.35 -18.05
N LYS A 106 -3.87 10.57 -18.23
CA LYS A 106 -3.80 9.43 -19.16
C LYS A 106 -3.67 8.14 -18.37
N TRP A 107 -4.74 7.43 -18.26
CA TRP A 107 -4.94 6.23 -17.43
C TRP A 107 -3.84 5.18 -17.47
N LYS A 108 -3.37 4.85 -18.67
CA LYS A 108 -2.45 3.71 -18.89
C LYS A 108 -1.04 3.97 -18.39
N LYS A 109 -0.68 5.19 -18.08
CA LYS A 109 0.70 5.58 -17.73
C LYS A 109 0.88 6.00 -16.27
N GLY A 110 -0.20 6.02 -15.51
CA GLY A 110 -0.19 6.60 -14.17
C GLY A 110 -0.17 8.13 -14.17
N VAL A 111 -0.17 8.71 -12.98
CA VAL A 111 -0.22 10.15 -12.73
C VAL A 111 0.99 10.54 -11.89
N PRO A 112 1.70 11.63 -12.20
CA PRO A 112 2.74 12.15 -11.33
C PRO A 112 2.19 12.42 -9.93
N ARG A 113 2.89 11.94 -8.88
CA ARG A 113 2.48 12.17 -7.50
C ARG A 113 2.36 13.67 -7.17
N SER A 114 3.20 14.51 -7.79
CA SER A 114 3.15 15.96 -7.65
C SER A 114 1.84 16.62 -8.13
N TRP A 115 0.97 15.87 -8.83
CA TRP A 115 -0.35 16.34 -9.23
C TRP A 115 -1.41 16.13 -8.16
N LEU A 116 -1.11 15.35 -7.13
CA LEU A 116 -2.02 15.14 -6.01
C LEU A 116 -2.07 16.37 -5.11
N ILE A 117 -3.25 16.66 -4.58
CA ILE A 117 -3.42 17.70 -3.57
C ILE A 117 -2.96 17.19 -2.20
N HIS A 118 -2.40 18.08 -1.38
CA HIS A 118 -2.08 17.74 0.00
C HIS A 118 -3.39 17.44 0.80
N PRO A 119 -3.45 16.39 1.65
CA PRO A 119 -2.35 15.53 2.07
C PRO A 119 -2.17 14.25 1.22
N TRP A 120 -2.87 14.11 0.10
CA TRP A 120 -2.89 12.88 -0.70
C TRP A 120 -1.55 12.57 -1.37
N ASP A 121 -0.73 13.56 -1.66
CA ASP A 121 0.65 13.40 -2.14
C ASP A 121 1.53 12.66 -1.11
N GLU A 122 1.38 12.99 0.18
CA GLU A 122 2.09 12.33 1.28
C GLU A 122 1.49 10.95 1.59
N VAL A 123 0.16 10.82 1.60
CA VAL A 123 -0.54 9.53 1.73
C VAL A 123 -0.05 8.55 0.67
N ALA A 124 -0.01 8.98 -0.59
CA ALA A 124 0.47 8.16 -1.69
C ALA A 124 1.93 7.73 -1.52
N TYR A 125 2.79 8.62 -1.05
CA TYR A 125 4.19 8.29 -0.75
C TYR A 125 4.31 7.20 0.32
N ILE A 126 3.54 7.31 1.39
CA ILE A 126 3.54 6.33 2.48
C ILE A 126 3.03 4.97 1.99
N ILE A 127 1.95 4.95 1.22
CA ILE A 127 1.43 3.72 0.60
C ILE A 127 2.51 3.06 -0.26
N GLN A 128 3.15 3.82 -1.15
CA GLN A 128 4.20 3.30 -2.04
C GLN A 128 5.39 2.73 -1.28
N LYS A 129 5.76 3.38 -0.20
CA LYS A 129 6.92 2.99 0.59
C LYS A 129 6.66 1.79 1.48
N PHE A 130 5.53 1.74 2.17
CA PHE A 130 5.28 0.80 3.26
C PHE A 130 4.29 -0.31 2.91
N LEU A 131 3.43 -0.12 1.92
CA LEU A 131 2.46 -1.14 1.53
C LEU A 131 2.83 -1.81 0.21
N THR A 132 3.05 -1.04 -0.85
CA THR A 132 3.37 -1.60 -2.17
C THR A 132 4.87 -1.78 -2.41
N CYS A 133 5.70 -1.25 -1.51
CA CYS A 133 7.16 -1.42 -1.51
C CYS A 133 7.82 -1.09 -2.87
N GLU A 134 7.39 -0.03 -3.53
CA GLU A 134 7.88 0.35 -4.85
C GLU A 134 9.19 1.12 -4.79
N GLY A 135 10.02 0.92 -5.81
CA GLY A 135 11.27 1.67 -5.96
C GLY A 135 11.10 3.05 -6.61
N ARG A 136 9.94 3.35 -7.17
CA ARG A 136 9.64 4.64 -7.85
C ARG A 136 8.45 5.31 -7.19
N PHE A 137 8.71 6.38 -6.45
CA PHE A 137 7.70 7.14 -5.71
C PHE A 137 7.13 8.34 -6.47
N SER A 138 7.50 8.53 -7.72
CA SER A 138 7.09 9.70 -8.50
C SER A 138 5.80 9.52 -9.29
N ILE A 139 5.39 8.27 -9.54
CA ILE A 139 4.22 7.94 -10.35
C ILE A 139 3.21 7.18 -9.50
N ILE A 140 1.96 7.60 -9.59
CA ILE A 140 0.80 6.98 -8.96
C ILE A 140 0.03 6.19 -10.00
N TYR A 141 -0.16 4.91 -9.74
CA TYR A 141 -0.93 4.01 -10.60
C TYR A 141 -2.36 3.83 -10.07
N LEU A 142 -3.18 3.18 -10.88
CA LEU A 142 -4.58 2.95 -10.60
C LEU A 142 -4.84 2.29 -9.23
N TYR A 143 -4.04 1.30 -8.88
CA TYR A 143 -4.21 0.59 -7.60
C TYR A 143 -3.88 1.48 -6.38
N HIS A 144 -2.98 2.46 -6.50
CA HIS A 144 -2.76 3.45 -5.44
C HIS A 144 -4.01 4.32 -5.23
N ILE A 145 -4.65 4.74 -6.32
CA ILE A 145 -5.88 5.52 -6.21
C ILE A 145 -6.99 4.72 -5.54
N LYS A 146 -7.09 3.42 -5.80
CA LYS A 146 -8.04 2.56 -5.10
C LYS A 146 -7.78 2.47 -3.61
N LEU A 147 -6.52 2.37 -3.21
CA LEU A 147 -6.15 2.44 -1.79
C LEU A 147 -6.48 3.80 -1.17
N MET A 148 -6.25 4.89 -1.91
CA MET A 148 -6.63 6.23 -1.47
C MET A 148 -8.15 6.39 -1.33
N GLN A 149 -8.94 5.84 -2.26
CA GLN A 149 -10.40 5.78 -2.14
C GLN A 149 -10.86 5.02 -0.90
N HIS A 150 -10.23 3.87 -0.62
CA HIS A 150 -10.49 3.12 0.60
C HIS A 150 -10.20 3.97 1.86
N LEU A 151 -9.06 4.64 1.90
CA LEU A 151 -8.70 5.52 2.99
C LEU A 151 -9.63 6.74 3.13
N ASN A 152 -10.13 7.26 2.01
CA ASN A 152 -11.12 8.34 1.98
C ASN A 152 -12.52 7.90 2.42
N GLY A 153 -12.80 6.61 2.44
CA GLY A 153 -14.10 6.04 2.79
C GLY A 153 -15.05 5.80 1.62
N ASP A 154 -14.57 5.94 0.38
CA ASP A 154 -15.39 5.77 -0.83
C ASP A 154 -15.68 4.29 -1.16
N CYS A 155 -14.80 3.39 -0.69
CA CYS A 155 -14.95 1.95 -0.86
C CYS A 155 -14.23 1.19 0.27
N GLU A 156 -14.58 -0.09 0.43
CA GLU A 156 -13.86 -1.00 1.34
C GLU A 156 -13.08 -2.03 0.52
N ILE A 157 -11.78 -2.13 0.78
CA ILE A 157 -10.87 -3.06 0.11
C ILE A 157 -10.34 -4.09 1.13
N ASN A 158 -10.32 -5.33 0.72
CA ASN A 158 -9.71 -6.41 1.48
C ASN A 158 -8.17 -6.31 1.36
N ILE A 159 -7.53 -5.58 2.28
CA ILE A 159 -6.08 -5.35 2.25
C ILE A 159 -5.26 -6.64 2.36
N PRO A 160 -5.61 -7.63 3.20
CA PRO A 160 -4.91 -8.92 3.22
C PRO A 160 -4.91 -9.66 1.88
N TYR A 161 -5.85 -9.36 1.00
CA TYR A 161 -5.90 -9.91 -0.35
C TYR A 161 -5.11 -9.10 -1.38
N PHE A 162 -4.83 -7.82 -1.08
CA PHE A 162 -4.10 -6.89 -1.94
C PHE A 162 -2.66 -7.31 -2.14
#